data_1b9ab819860a22412f50d8325737f2c7
#
_entry.id   1b9ab819860a22412f50d8325737f2c7
#
_cell.length_a   1.000
_cell.length_b   1.000
_cell.length_c   1.000
_cell.angle_alpha   90.00
_cell.angle_beta   90.00
_cell.angle_gamma   90.00
#
_symmetry.space_group_name_H-M   'P 1'
#
loop_
_entity.id
_entity.type
_entity.pdbx_description
1 polymer ?
#
loop_
_entity_poly.entity_id
_entity_poly.type
_entity_poly.pdbx_seq_one_letter_code
_entity_poly.pdbx_strand_id
1 'polypeptide(L)'
;MNPATAHFTAPATGPARCLHQVRTVPGITRSQLHDDLGMSQPTITRHISTLIDAGLVQQGSPTAAGAVGRPGSTLHPDGHNLTALGAHVGLRSTQLVAVDGAGRPLRTRTLRLPITELQPDEALEAIKHGLTSLGRDLPNPVGLGVAFSAHVDYAGRINAPEYGWENVDPAAHLGAGIPVAVSTGVGAMAGSELASSPLYPHADPRASTLYIYARELVGHAWIVGDSVHQPHTGSAPSAFKEIAHSGPFPTTGHGHPLGTTSVLATARQRGLPATTITDLVALSEHNETARELLDERARLLSRIVSLAVDVVDPTTVVFAGETFTADAGTVRFIADGLRGDGRQLSIQRAGDGILSRAAAVTALHRLWQDPLGTLAGLP
;
A
#
# COMPACT_ATOMS: atom_id res chain seq x y z
N MET A 1 23.74 9.86 1.60
CA MET A 1 22.42 10.10 0.93
C MET A 1 21.51 8.95 1.34
N ASN A 2 20.41 9.23 2.05
CA ASN A 2 19.39 8.19 2.28
C ASN A 2 18.78 7.80 0.93
N PRO A 3 18.61 6.51 0.62
CA PRO A 3 17.99 6.08 -0.64
C PRO A 3 16.59 6.69 -0.78
N ALA A 4 16.23 7.08 -2.00
CA ALA A 4 14.90 7.61 -2.29
C ALA A 4 13.80 6.53 -2.15
N THR A 5 14.18 5.26 -2.25
CA THR A 5 13.25 4.13 -2.15
C THR A 5 12.77 3.91 -0.71
N ALA A 6 11.46 3.85 -0.52
CA ALA A 6 10.85 3.54 0.77
C ALA A 6 11.00 2.04 1.09
N HIS A 7 11.59 1.73 2.25
CA HIS A 7 11.69 0.38 2.80
C HIS A 7 10.67 0.23 3.93
N PHE A 8 9.57 -0.44 3.66
CA PHE A 8 8.51 -0.64 4.65
C PHE A 8 8.89 -1.76 5.62
N THR A 9 9.23 -1.37 6.83
CA THR A 9 9.58 -2.27 7.95
C THR A 9 8.83 -1.84 9.20
N ALA A 10 8.69 -2.74 10.16
CA ALA A 10 8.27 -2.33 11.51
C ALA A 10 9.30 -1.34 12.10
N PRO A 11 8.84 -0.38 12.90
CA PRO A 11 9.74 0.63 13.48
C PRO A 11 10.72 0.00 14.48
N ALA A 12 12.01 0.39 14.39
CA ALA A 12 13.07 -0.18 15.19
C ALA A 12 13.39 0.64 16.45
N THR A 13 13.27 1.99 16.39
CA THR A 13 13.65 2.85 17.51
C THR A 13 12.54 2.94 18.57
N GLY A 14 12.90 3.19 19.81
CA GLY A 14 11.93 3.30 20.91
C GLY A 14 10.83 4.33 20.66
N PRO A 15 11.14 5.58 20.27
CA PRO A 15 10.12 6.58 19.93
C PRO A 15 9.22 6.14 18.77
N ALA A 16 9.80 5.56 17.71
CA ALA A 16 9.03 5.11 16.55
C ALA A 16 8.09 3.95 16.90
N ARG A 17 8.54 2.99 17.73
CA ARG A 17 7.69 1.89 18.22
C ARG A 17 6.54 2.40 19.09
N CYS A 18 6.81 3.38 19.97
CA CYS A 18 5.76 4.02 20.78
C CYS A 18 4.74 4.76 19.90
N LEU A 19 5.21 5.55 18.92
CA LEU A 19 4.33 6.25 17.99
C LEU A 19 3.48 5.28 17.18
N HIS A 20 4.09 4.21 16.65
CA HIS A 20 3.40 3.17 15.91
C HIS A 20 2.26 2.55 16.74
N GLN A 21 2.56 2.14 17.99
CA GLN A 21 1.57 1.50 18.85
C GLN A 21 0.43 2.46 19.22
N VAL A 22 0.74 3.75 19.49
CA VAL A 22 -0.30 4.76 19.73
C VAL A 22 -1.19 4.99 18.51
N ARG A 23 -0.62 4.92 17.27
CA ARG A 23 -1.37 5.08 16.03
C ARG A 23 -2.28 3.89 15.73
N THR A 24 -1.81 2.68 16.01
CA THR A 24 -2.53 1.43 15.68
C THR A 24 -3.52 1.01 16.78
N VAL A 25 -3.32 1.49 18.02
CA VAL A 25 -4.19 1.24 19.18
C VAL A 25 -4.56 2.57 19.84
N PRO A 26 -5.43 3.40 19.23
CA PRO A 26 -5.82 4.69 19.80
C PRO A 26 -6.50 4.53 21.16
N GLY A 27 -6.09 5.34 22.14
CA GLY A 27 -6.56 5.22 23.52
C GLY A 27 -5.72 4.30 24.40
N ILE A 28 -4.59 3.78 23.89
CA ILE A 28 -3.64 2.98 24.67
C ILE A 28 -3.07 3.77 25.86
N THR A 29 -2.80 3.09 26.98
CA THR A 29 -2.16 3.66 28.15
C THR A 29 -0.67 3.38 28.17
N ARG A 30 0.10 4.12 29.01
CA ARG A 30 1.53 3.85 29.19
C ARG A 30 1.81 2.45 29.77
N SER A 31 0.89 1.91 30.57
CA SER A 31 1.00 0.54 31.10
C SER A 31 0.86 -0.48 29.98
N GLN A 32 -0.15 -0.34 29.12
CA GLN A 32 -0.32 -1.21 27.96
C GLN A 32 0.86 -1.12 26.98
N LEU A 33 1.41 0.08 26.75
CA LEU A 33 2.63 0.24 25.95
C LEU A 33 3.83 -0.52 26.57
N HIS A 34 3.96 -0.52 27.91
CA HIS A 34 4.98 -1.32 28.59
C HIS A 34 4.80 -2.81 28.31
N ASP A 35 3.58 -3.30 28.43
CA ASP A 35 3.25 -4.72 28.24
C ASP A 35 3.45 -5.13 26.77
N ASP A 36 2.98 -4.32 25.82
CA ASP A 36 3.05 -4.60 24.39
C ASP A 36 4.47 -4.51 23.81
N LEU A 37 5.26 -3.54 24.25
CA LEU A 37 6.58 -3.26 23.68
C LEU A 37 7.75 -3.85 24.46
N GLY A 38 7.52 -4.34 25.67
CA GLY A 38 8.56 -4.89 26.54
C GLY A 38 9.59 -3.86 27.02
N MET A 39 9.25 -2.55 26.99
CA MET A 39 10.12 -1.47 27.44
C MET A 39 9.82 -1.08 28.89
N SER A 40 10.83 -0.63 29.66
CA SER A 40 10.60 -0.17 31.05
C SER A 40 9.68 1.05 31.11
N GLN A 41 8.89 1.18 32.19
CA GLN A 41 8.00 2.32 32.43
C GLN A 41 8.70 3.70 32.31
N PRO A 42 9.91 3.91 32.88
CA PRO A 42 10.63 5.16 32.68
C PRO A 42 11.00 5.44 31.23
N THR A 43 11.35 4.40 30.45
CA THR A 43 11.67 4.51 29.04
C THR A 43 10.44 4.92 28.22
N ILE A 44 9.30 4.26 28.46
CA ILE A 44 8.02 4.61 27.82
C ILE A 44 7.65 6.07 28.16
N THR A 45 7.74 6.45 29.43
CA THR A 45 7.38 7.81 29.85
C THR A 45 8.23 8.85 29.15
N ARG A 46 9.54 8.64 29.03
CA ARG A 46 10.45 9.55 28.30
C ARG A 46 10.08 9.64 26.83
N HIS A 47 9.88 8.50 26.12
CA HIS A 47 9.56 8.51 24.71
C HIS A 47 8.20 9.18 24.43
N ILE A 48 7.18 8.89 25.24
CA ILE A 48 5.86 9.50 25.11
C ILE A 48 5.94 11.01 25.37
N SER A 49 6.67 11.48 26.39
CA SER A 49 6.84 12.92 26.64
C SER A 49 7.47 13.60 25.43
N THR A 50 8.55 13.05 24.87
CA THR A 50 9.20 13.61 23.69
C THR A 50 8.28 13.63 22.45
N LEU A 51 7.44 12.59 22.27
CA LEU A 51 6.47 12.55 21.17
C LEU A 51 5.31 13.56 21.37
N ILE A 52 4.91 13.83 22.60
CA ILE A 52 3.94 14.87 22.94
C ILE A 52 4.53 16.25 22.64
N ASP A 53 5.75 16.52 23.11
CA ASP A 53 6.46 17.78 22.84
C ASP A 53 6.66 18.03 21.33
N ALA A 54 6.83 16.95 20.57
CA ALA A 54 6.91 16.98 19.11
C ALA A 54 5.55 17.10 18.38
N GLY A 55 4.42 17.10 19.11
CA GLY A 55 3.08 17.18 18.54
C GLY A 55 2.63 15.94 17.76
N LEU A 56 3.22 14.77 18.05
CA LEU A 56 2.88 13.49 17.39
C LEU A 56 1.93 12.62 18.19
N VAL A 57 1.84 12.87 19.50
CA VAL A 57 0.97 12.17 20.45
C VAL A 57 0.29 13.21 21.34
N GLN A 58 -0.98 13.00 21.61
CA GLN A 58 -1.73 13.79 22.61
C GLN A 58 -2.21 12.89 23.74
N GLN A 59 -2.28 13.49 24.93
CA GLN A 59 -2.81 12.83 26.11
C GLN A 59 -4.29 13.13 26.26
N GLY A 60 -5.12 12.09 26.31
CA GLY A 60 -6.55 12.18 26.55
C GLY A 60 -6.91 12.15 28.03
N SER A 61 -8.21 12.14 28.29
CA SER A 61 -8.77 12.08 29.63
C SER A 61 -8.39 10.79 30.37
N PRO A 62 -8.32 10.80 31.71
CA PRO A 62 -8.13 9.59 32.50
C PRO A 62 -9.26 8.59 32.22
N THR A 63 -8.93 7.33 32.04
CA THR A 63 -9.92 6.24 31.94
C THR A 63 -10.63 6.10 33.29
N ALA A 64 -11.97 6.05 33.29
CA ALA A 64 -12.74 5.79 34.50
C ALA A 64 -12.31 4.45 35.12
N ALA A 65 -12.01 4.48 36.40
CA ALA A 65 -11.39 3.37 37.14
C ALA A 65 -12.32 2.13 37.21
N GLY A 66 -11.88 1.04 36.64
CA GLY A 66 -12.40 -0.31 36.91
C GLY A 66 -11.38 -1.22 37.61
N ALA A 67 -10.15 -0.76 37.86
CA ALA A 67 -9.09 -1.51 38.54
C ALA A 67 -8.46 -0.69 39.64
N VAL A 68 -7.95 -1.37 40.68
CA VAL A 68 -7.24 -0.79 41.84
C VAL A 68 -5.96 -0.11 41.31
N GLY A 69 -5.94 1.23 41.31
CA GLY A 69 -4.78 2.04 40.91
C GLY A 69 -5.19 3.44 40.43
N ARG A 70 -4.19 4.36 40.34
CA ARG A 70 -4.41 5.71 39.80
C ARG A 70 -4.84 5.59 38.32
N PRO A 71 -5.95 6.22 37.90
CA PRO A 71 -6.39 6.18 36.50
C PRO A 71 -5.27 6.60 35.54
N GLY A 72 -4.93 5.74 34.57
CA GLY A 72 -3.94 6.06 33.57
C GLY A 72 -4.57 6.97 32.49
N SER A 73 -3.85 7.98 32.03
CA SER A 73 -4.29 8.79 30.90
C SER A 73 -4.14 8.01 29.60
N THR A 74 -5.13 8.12 28.73
CA THR A 74 -5.07 7.56 27.37
C THR A 74 -4.14 8.35 26.46
N LEU A 75 -3.58 7.69 25.47
CA LEU A 75 -2.71 8.28 24.45
C LEU A 75 -3.39 8.14 23.09
N HIS A 76 -3.35 9.20 22.32
CA HIS A 76 -3.95 9.26 20.99
C HIS A 76 -2.93 9.83 19.99
N PRO A 77 -2.96 9.36 18.73
CA PRO A 77 -2.11 9.95 17.69
C PRO A 77 -2.53 11.39 17.44
N ASP A 78 -1.55 12.26 17.30
CA ASP A 78 -1.67 13.64 16.88
C ASP A 78 -0.88 13.86 15.58
N GLY A 79 -0.53 15.07 15.24
CA GLY A 79 0.17 15.42 13.99
C GLY A 79 -0.64 16.34 13.11
N HIS A 80 -1.69 16.97 13.68
CA HIS A 80 -2.56 17.90 12.97
C HIS A 80 -1.82 19.13 12.40
N ASN A 81 -0.67 19.49 12.99
CA ASN A 81 0.20 20.58 12.51
C ASN A 81 1.21 20.13 11.44
N LEU A 82 1.20 18.86 11.07
CA LEU A 82 2.10 18.27 10.09
C LEU A 82 1.30 17.84 8.87
N THR A 83 1.89 18.00 7.70
CA THR A 83 1.30 17.54 6.44
C THR A 83 2.28 16.64 5.71
N ALA A 84 1.80 15.59 5.06
CA ALA A 84 2.55 14.84 4.07
C ALA A 84 1.73 14.73 2.79
N LEU A 85 2.40 14.79 1.65
CA LEU A 85 1.76 14.71 0.34
C LEU A 85 2.13 13.41 -0.34
N GLY A 86 1.15 12.70 -0.86
CA GLY A 86 1.36 11.42 -1.51
C GLY A 86 0.66 11.27 -2.84
N ALA A 87 1.27 10.49 -3.74
CA ALA A 87 0.67 10.08 -4.99
C ALA A 87 0.78 8.56 -5.19
N HIS A 88 -0.29 7.93 -5.66
CA HIS A 88 -0.24 6.59 -6.23
C HIS A 88 -0.48 6.69 -7.74
N VAL A 89 0.53 6.34 -8.51
CA VAL A 89 0.55 6.50 -9.96
C VAL A 89 0.20 5.17 -10.63
N GLY A 90 -0.93 5.13 -11.28
CA GLY A 90 -1.38 4.01 -12.11
C GLY A 90 -1.38 4.38 -13.60
N LEU A 91 -1.68 3.42 -14.47
CA LEU A 91 -1.59 3.61 -15.94
C LEU A 91 -2.53 4.70 -16.47
N ARG A 92 -3.74 4.82 -15.91
CA ARG A 92 -4.78 5.73 -16.41
C ARG A 92 -5.14 6.86 -15.46
N SER A 93 -4.78 6.72 -14.21
CA SER A 93 -5.12 7.70 -13.18
C SER A 93 -4.11 7.69 -12.05
N THR A 94 -3.91 8.86 -11.46
CA THR A 94 -3.08 9.06 -10.29
C THR A 94 -3.96 9.49 -9.12
N GLN A 95 -3.88 8.77 -8.02
CA GLN A 95 -4.53 9.14 -6.77
C GLN A 95 -3.60 10.04 -5.97
N LEU A 96 -4.02 11.25 -5.67
CA LEU A 96 -3.30 12.19 -4.80
C LEU A 96 -3.94 12.23 -3.41
N VAL A 97 -3.12 12.38 -2.39
CA VAL A 97 -3.56 12.51 -1.00
C VAL A 97 -2.70 13.52 -0.25
N ALA A 98 -3.33 14.36 0.58
CA ALA A 98 -2.69 15.09 1.66
C ALA A 98 -3.16 14.47 2.98
N VAL A 99 -2.24 14.17 3.87
CA VAL A 99 -2.52 13.54 5.16
C VAL A 99 -1.84 14.31 6.28
N ASP A 100 -2.39 14.20 7.52
CA ASP A 100 -1.70 14.68 8.71
C ASP A 100 -0.56 13.73 9.15
N GLY A 101 0.20 14.11 10.18
CA GLY A 101 1.30 13.29 10.71
C GLY A 101 0.85 11.94 11.28
N ALA A 102 -0.42 11.80 11.66
CA ALA A 102 -1.02 10.54 12.10
C ALA A 102 -1.47 9.64 10.93
N GLY A 103 -1.50 10.17 9.70
CA GLY A 103 -1.96 9.48 8.48
C GLY A 103 -3.45 9.66 8.19
N ARG A 104 -4.14 10.58 8.85
CA ARG A 104 -5.54 10.88 8.56
C ARG A 104 -5.64 11.70 7.28
N PRO A 105 -6.53 11.34 6.33
CA PRO A 105 -6.68 12.09 5.10
C PRO A 105 -7.27 13.49 5.35
N LEU A 106 -6.56 14.50 4.89
CA LEU A 106 -6.99 15.89 4.88
C LEU A 106 -7.69 16.24 3.57
N ARG A 107 -7.09 15.82 2.45
CA ARG A 107 -7.64 16.02 1.11
C ARG A 107 -7.27 14.84 0.21
N THR A 108 -8.14 14.52 -0.73
CA THR A 108 -7.89 13.51 -1.77
C THR A 108 -8.32 14.03 -3.13
N ARG A 109 -7.63 13.62 -4.19
CA ARG A 109 -7.97 13.96 -5.57
C ARG A 109 -7.51 12.86 -6.52
N THR A 110 -8.34 12.51 -7.47
CA THR A 110 -7.94 11.64 -8.58
C THR A 110 -7.67 12.48 -9.82
N LEU A 111 -6.45 12.37 -10.36
CA LEU A 111 -6.11 12.92 -11.66
C LEU A 111 -6.34 11.85 -12.73
N ARG A 112 -7.05 12.17 -13.79
CA ARG A 112 -7.09 11.37 -15.01
C ARG A 112 -5.81 11.67 -15.78
N LEU A 113 -4.81 10.84 -15.59
CA LEU A 113 -3.49 11.01 -16.18
C LEU A 113 -3.13 9.71 -16.92
N PRO A 114 -3.28 9.68 -18.25
CA PRO A 114 -2.90 8.52 -19.05
C PRO A 114 -1.37 8.49 -19.21
N ILE A 115 -0.69 7.98 -18.20
CA ILE A 115 0.77 8.08 -18.05
C ILE A 115 1.54 7.43 -19.20
N THR A 116 0.92 6.45 -19.85
CA THR A 116 1.49 5.74 -21.02
C THR A 116 1.48 6.57 -22.32
N GLU A 117 0.77 7.70 -22.32
CA GLU A 117 0.66 8.61 -23.46
C GLU A 117 1.52 9.88 -23.28
N LEU A 118 2.17 10.03 -22.10
CA LEU A 118 2.93 11.21 -21.71
C LEU A 118 4.42 10.90 -21.62
N GLN A 119 5.24 11.91 -21.92
CA GLN A 119 6.65 11.84 -21.59
C GLN A 119 6.85 11.90 -20.06
N PRO A 120 7.91 11.27 -19.51
CA PRO A 120 8.16 11.24 -18.07
C PRO A 120 8.08 12.62 -17.40
N ASP A 121 8.71 13.63 -17.99
CA ASP A 121 8.76 14.98 -17.44
C ASP A 121 7.37 15.64 -17.41
N GLU A 122 6.57 15.45 -18.45
CA GLU A 122 5.19 15.99 -18.52
C GLU A 122 4.31 15.33 -17.44
N ALA A 123 4.42 14.02 -17.27
CA ALA A 123 3.66 13.29 -16.28
C ALA A 123 4.06 13.68 -14.86
N LEU A 124 5.35 13.78 -14.58
CA LEU A 124 5.87 14.17 -13.27
C LEU A 124 5.53 15.64 -12.94
N GLU A 125 5.57 16.55 -13.92
CA GLU A 125 5.16 17.95 -13.71
C GLU A 125 3.65 18.04 -13.40
N ALA A 126 2.80 17.27 -14.08
CA ALA A 126 1.38 17.22 -13.79
C ALA A 126 1.10 16.69 -12.37
N ILE A 127 1.84 15.66 -11.92
CA ILE A 127 1.77 15.13 -10.56
C ILE A 127 2.20 16.19 -9.55
N LYS A 128 3.35 16.84 -9.78
CA LYS A 128 3.88 17.92 -8.94
C LYS A 128 2.90 19.07 -8.78
N HIS A 129 2.35 19.54 -9.90
CA HIS A 129 1.32 20.58 -9.88
C HIS A 129 0.07 20.15 -9.09
N GLY A 130 -0.35 18.91 -9.28
CA GLY A 130 -1.48 18.31 -8.54
C GLY A 130 -1.24 18.27 -7.04
N LEU A 131 -0.06 17.82 -6.60
CA LEU A 131 0.34 17.76 -5.19
C LEU A 131 0.47 19.14 -4.58
N THR A 132 1.12 20.08 -5.28
CA THR A 132 1.24 21.48 -4.84
C THR A 132 -0.13 22.14 -4.66
N SER A 133 -1.04 21.91 -5.62
CA SER A 133 -2.42 22.41 -5.52
C SER A 133 -3.18 21.80 -4.35
N LEU A 134 -2.98 20.49 -4.09
CA LEU A 134 -3.64 19.78 -3.01
C LEU A 134 -3.14 20.24 -1.63
N GLY A 135 -1.84 20.56 -1.52
CA GLY A 135 -1.18 21.04 -0.30
C GLY A 135 -1.38 22.54 -0.02
N ARG A 136 -2.03 23.28 -0.92
CA ARG A 136 -2.24 24.73 -0.72
C ARG A 136 -3.00 24.99 0.58
N ASP A 137 -2.54 25.97 1.35
CA ASP A 137 -3.10 26.37 2.65
C ASP A 137 -3.03 25.29 3.74
N LEU A 138 -2.24 24.24 3.53
CA LEU A 138 -1.87 23.29 4.57
C LEU A 138 -0.48 23.62 5.14
N PRO A 139 -0.15 23.14 6.36
CA PRO A 139 1.20 23.24 6.90
C PRO A 139 2.25 22.71 5.91
N ASN A 140 3.47 23.24 5.97
CA ASN A 140 4.57 22.77 5.12
C ASN A 140 4.74 21.27 5.23
N PRO A 141 4.81 20.53 4.11
CA PRO A 141 4.87 19.10 4.14
C PRO A 141 6.21 18.59 4.68
N VAL A 142 6.12 17.63 5.63
CA VAL A 142 7.28 16.94 6.22
C VAL A 142 7.83 15.83 5.34
N GLY A 143 7.09 15.45 4.30
CA GLY A 143 7.49 14.42 3.33
C GLY A 143 6.60 14.40 2.10
N LEU A 144 7.18 13.93 1.01
CA LEU A 144 6.50 13.64 -0.23
C LEU A 144 6.73 12.18 -0.59
N GLY A 145 5.67 11.45 -0.93
CA GLY A 145 5.75 10.04 -1.27
C GLY A 145 5.07 9.71 -2.58
N VAL A 146 5.73 8.93 -3.44
CA VAL A 146 5.16 8.52 -4.72
C VAL A 146 5.28 7.01 -4.90
N ALA A 147 4.13 6.34 -4.99
CA ALA A 147 4.04 4.91 -5.23
C ALA A 147 3.64 4.68 -6.70
N PHE A 148 4.47 3.97 -7.46
CA PHE A 148 4.22 3.70 -8.87
C PHE A 148 3.73 2.27 -9.10
N SER A 149 2.72 2.09 -9.92
CA SER A 149 2.33 0.77 -10.44
C SER A 149 3.35 0.29 -11.48
N ALA A 150 4.62 0.27 -11.09
CA ALA A 150 5.78 -0.04 -11.92
C ALA A 150 6.92 -0.58 -11.06
N HIS A 151 7.97 -1.06 -11.71
CA HIS A 151 9.21 -1.41 -11.01
C HIS A 151 9.96 -0.15 -10.57
N VAL A 152 10.40 -0.16 -9.32
CA VAL A 152 11.25 0.87 -8.71
C VAL A 152 12.51 0.18 -8.18
N ASP A 153 13.67 0.62 -8.61
CA ASP A 153 14.96 0.09 -8.16
C ASP A 153 15.37 0.64 -6.77
N TYR A 154 16.49 0.15 -6.25
CA TYR A 154 17.02 0.60 -4.94
C TYR A 154 17.39 2.08 -4.88
N ALA A 155 17.67 2.71 -6.02
CA ALA A 155 17.95 4.14 -6.10
C ALA A 155 16.69 4.99 -6.21
N GLY A 156 15.50 4.37 -6.30
CA GLY A 156 14.23 5.05 -6.49
C GLY A 156 13.95 5.42 -7.95
N ARG A 157 14.66 4.83 -8.91
CA ARG A 157 14.44 5.05 -10.33
C ARG A 157 13.37 4.12 -10.88
N ILE A 158 12.62 4.65 -11.82
CA ILE A 158 11.54 3.92 -12.49
C ILE A 158 12.09 3.31 -13.79
N ASN A 159 11.96 1.99 -13.90
CA ASN A 159 12.13 1.25 -15.14
C ASN A 159 10.82 0.52 -15.42
N ALA A 160 10.00 1.11 -16.27
CA ALA A 160 8.63 0.67 -16.50
C ALA A 160 8.33 0.60 -18.00
N PRO A 161 8.62 -0.53 -18.66
CA PRO A 161 8.20 -0.75 -20.05
C PRO A 161 6.71 -0.50 -20.25
N GLU A 162 5.89 -0.76 -19.22
CA GLU A 162 4.45 -0.52 -19.19
C GLU A 162 4.09 0.97 -19.29
N TYR A 163 5.04 1.87 -19.02
CA TYR A 163 4.88 3.33 -19.16
C TYR A 163 5.67 3.88 -20.34
N GLY A 164 6.52 3.08 -20.95
CA GLY A 164 7.55 3.56 -21.88
C GLY A 164 8.66 4.38 -21.19
N TRP A 165 8.87 4.16 -19.88
CA TRP A 165 9.83 4.91 -19.07
C TRP A 165 11.07 4.08 -18.80
N GLU A 166 12.24 4.69 -18.97
CA GLU A 166 13.52 4.07 -18.71
C GLU A 166 14.37 5.00 -17.83
N ASN A 167 14.87 4.47 -16.72
CA ASN A 167 15.80 5.13 -15.80
C ASN A 167 15.34 6.53 -15.31
N VAL A 168 14.05 6.71 -15.10
CA VAL A 168 13.45 7.98 -14.66
C VAL A 168 13.67 8.18 -13.17
N ASP A 169 14.05 9.39 -12.73
CA ASP A 169 14.26 9.77 -11.33
C ASP A 169 13.13 10.70 -10.84
N PRO A 170 12.06 10.16 -10.23
CA PRO A 170 10.96 11.00 -9.74
C PRO A 170 11.38 11.90 -8.58
N ALA A 171 12.35 11.45 -7.75
CA ALA A 171 12.77 12.22 -6.58
C ALA A 171 13.49 13.50 -6.98
N ALA A 172 14.34 13.44 -7.98
CA ALA A 172 15.01 14.61 -8.53
C ALA A 172 14.01 15.63 -9.13
N HIS A 173 12.95 15.11 -9.78
CA HIS A 173 11.95 15.96 -10.44
C HIS A 173 10.94 16.59 -9.47
N LEU A 174 10.47 15.81 -8.47
CA LEU A 174 9.42 16.24 -7.54
C LEU A 174 9.97 16.99 -6.32
N GLY A 175 11.24 16.77 -5.96
CA GLY A 175 11.85 17.22 -4.72
C GLY A 175 12.24 18.70 -4.72
N ALA A 176 11.31 19.61 -4.57
CA ALA A 176 11.58 21.05 -4.36
C ALA A 176 11.94 21.34 -2.88
N GLY A 177 13.05 20.78 -2.38
CA GLY A 177 13.50 20.99 -0.99
C GLY A 177 12.80 20.10 0.05
N ILE A 178 11.86 19.25 -0.36
CA ILE A 178 11.16 18.31 0.52
C ILE A 178 11.73 16.90 0.27
N PRO A 179 11.98 16.08 1.31
CA PRO A 179 12.41 14.70 1.12
C PRO A 179 11.35 13.89 0.36
N VAL A 180 11.75 13.26 -0.75
CA VAL A 180 10.88 12.41 -1.56
C VAL A 180 11.18 10.94 -1.29
N ALA A 181 10.14 10.16 -1.02
CA ALA A 181 10.20 8.71 -0.96
C ALA A 181 9.49 8.11 -2.19
N VAL A 182 10.11 7.11 -2.80
CA VAL A 182 9.57 6.42 -3.98
C VAL A 182 9.36 4.95 -3.64
N SER A 183 8.30 4.33 -4.13
CA SER A 183 8.01 2.90 -3.89
C SER A 183 7.27 2.27 -5.06
N THR A 184 7.26 0.94 -5.11
CA THR A 184 6.30 0.21 -5.94
C THR A 184 4.90 0.32 -5.35
N GLY A 185 3.87 0.40 -6.19
CA GLY A 185 2.49 0.53 -5.75
C GLY A 185 2.05 -0.63 -4.83
N VAL A 186 2.31 -1.86 -5.24
CA VAL A 186 1.95 -3.04 -4.44
C VAL A 186 2.79 -3.16 -3.16
N GLY A 187 4.07 -2.76 -3.20
CA GLY A 187 4.92 -2.69 -2.01
C GLY A 187 4.40 -1.67 -1.00
N ALA A 188 3.95 -0.50 -1.47
CA ALA A 188 3.33 0.51 -0.61
C ALA A 188 1.97 0.05 -0.04
N MET A 189 1.18 -0.71 -0.80
CA MET A 189 -0.05 -1.32 -0.29
C MET A 189 0.24 -2.29 0.84
N ALA A 190 1.21 -3.21 0.66
CA ALA A 190 1.67 -4.10 1.72
C ALA A 190 2.27 -3.32 2.91
N GLY A 191 3.04 -2.26 2.63
CA GLY A 191 3.56 -1.35 3.65
C GLY A 191 2.46 -0.65 4.46
N SER A 192 1.33 -0.32 3.83
CA SER A 192 0.18 0.26 4.55
C SER A 192 -0.49 -0.74 5.49
N GLU A 193 -0.50 -2.01 5.13
CA GLU A 193 -0.99 -3.10 5.99
C GLU A 193 -0.08 -3.25 7.21
N LEU A 194 1.23 -3.35 6.97
CA LEU A 194 2.23 -3.42 8.04
C LEU A 194 2.17 -2.20 8.97
N ALA A 195 2.02 -0.99 8.42
CA ALA A 195 1.93 0.25 9.20
C ALA A 195 0.63 0.39 10.00
N SER A 196 -0.38 -0.39 9.70
CA SER A 196 -1.68 -0.42 10.38
C SER A 196 -1.82 -1.56 11.39
N SER A 197 -0.88 -2.50 11.40
CA SER A 197 -0.90 -3.66 12.29
C SER A 197 -0.20 -3.32 13.62
N PRO A 198 -0.84 -3.56 14.79
CA PRO A 198 -0.20 -3.35 16.07
C PRO A 198 1.04 -4.25 16.27
N LEU A 199 2.00 -3.76 17.06
CA LEU A 199 3.15 -4.56 17.49
C LEU A 199 2.77 -5.42 18.69
N TYR A 200 3.01 -6.72 18.60
CA TYR A 200 2.78 -7.65 19.70
C TYR A 200 4.07 -8.37 20.09
N PRO A 201 4.33 -8.55 21.42
CA PRO A 201 5.55 -9.20 21.90
C PRO A 201 5.69 -10.67 21.46
N HIS A 202 4.57 -11.30 21.12
CA HIS A 202 4.48 -12.72 20.77
C HIS A 202 3.96 -12.97 19.35
N ALA A 203 4.11 -11.97 18.46
CA ALA A 203 3.81 -12.21 17.05
C ALA A 203 4.65 -13.39 16.53
N ASP A 204 4.04 -14.29 15.78
CA ASP A 204 4.78 -15.41 15.19
C ASP A 204 5.83 -14.83 14.20
N PRO A 205 7.14 -14.99 14.45
CA PRO A 205 8.16 -14.46 13.57
C PRO A 205 8.16 -15.14 12.20
N ARG A 206 7.45 -16.27 12.05
CA ARG A 206 7.26 -16.97 10.77
C ARG A 206 6.04 -16.49 10.02
N ALA A 207 5.21 -15.65 10.64
CA ALA A 207 4.04 -15.10 9.96
C ALA A 207 4.48 -14.35 8.70
N SER A 208 3.83 -14.65 7.60
CA SER A 208 4.08 -13.99 6.34
C SER A 208 2.77 -13.76 5.58
N THR A 209 2.74 -12.68 4.82
CA THR A 209 1.56 -12.30 4.05
C THR A 209 1.93 -12.16 2.58
N LEU A 210 1.21 -12.86 1.73
CA LEU A 210 1.20 -12.61 0.29
C LEU A 210 0.14 -11.56 -0.01
N TYR A 211 0.57 -10.45 -0.60
CA TYR A 211 -0.30 -9.38 -1.07
C TYR A 211 -0.43 -9.45 -2.58
N ILE A 212 -1.64 -9.60 -3.10
CA ILE A 212 -1.92 -9.66 -4.53
C ILE A 212 -2.80 -8.47 -4.91
N TYR A 213 -2.34 -7.70 -5.87
CA TYR A 213 -3.08 -6.59 -6.46
C TYR A 213 -3.39 -6.87 -7.93
N ALA A 214 -4.63 -6.70 -8.34
CA ALA A 214 -5.04 -6.82 -9.74
C ALA A 214 -6.05 -5.74 -10.14
N ARG A 215 -5.64 -4.95 -11.14
CA ARG A 215 -6.44 -3.94 -11.83
C ARG A 215 -5.97 -3.86 -13.29
N GLU A 216 -5.28 -2.81 -13.70
CA GLU A 216 -4.65 -2.68 -15.03
C GLU A 216 -3.42 -3.58 -15.15
N LEU A 217 -2.68 -3.71 -14.05
CA LEU A 217 -1.57 -4.61 -13.87
C LEU A 217 -1.89 -5.63 -12.78
N VAL A 218 -1.18 -6.75 -12.80
CA VAL A 218 -1.20 -7.73 -11.72
C VAL A 218 0.16 -7.67 -11.05
N GLY A 219 0.15 -7.36 -9.76
CA GLY A 219 1.35 -7.26 -8.95
C GLY A 219 1.24 -8.03 -7.65
N HIS A 220 2.37 -8.34 -7.04
CA HIS A 220 2.43 -9.01 -5.75
C HIS A 220 3.50 -8.37 -4.87
N ALA A 221 3.32 -8.51 -3.57
CA ALA A 221 4.31 -8.17 -2.56
C ALA A 221 4.27 -9.19 -1.43
N TRP A 222 5.35 -9.31 -0.70
CA TRP A 222 5.48 -10.21 0.45
C TRP A 222 5.76 -9.38 1.69
N ILE A 223 5.02 -9.65 2.76
CA ILE A 223 5.42 -9.25 4.10
C ILE A 223 6.00 -10.49 4.75
N VAL A 224 7.26 -10.45 5.13
CA VAL A 224 7.99 -11.53 5.80
C VAL A 224 8.43 -11.03 7.16
N GLY A 225 7.89 -11.61 8.21
CA GLY A 225 8.09 -11.09 9.56
C GLY A 225 7.60 -9.65 9.67
N ASP A 226 8.52 -8.74 9.91
CA ASP A 226 8.28 -7.32 10.17
C ASP A 226 8.64 -6.39 8.99
N SER A 227 8.80 -6.93 7.78
CA SER A 227 9.21 -6.14 6.61
C SER A 227 8.53 -6.54 5.31
N VAL A 228 8.32 -5.57 4.43
CA VAL A 228 7.94 -5.83 3.03
C VAL A 228 9.19 -6.19 2.25
N HIS A 229 9.18 -7.39 1.68
CA HIS A 229 10.29 -7.88 0.86
C HIS A 229 10.47 -7.02 -0.40
N GLN A 230 11.69 -6.59 -0.66
CA GLN A 230 12.07 -5.93 -1.90
C GLN A 230 12.80 -6.92 -2.82
N PRO A 231 12.21 -7.27 -3.98
CA PRO A 231 12.86 -8.14 -4.94
C PRO A 231 14.04 -7.43 -5.59
N HIS A 232 15.15 -8.15 -5.79
CA HIS A 232 16.39 -7.57 -6.33
C HIS A 232 16.21 -6.94 -7.72
N THR A 233 15.51 -7.62 -8.63
CA THR A 233 15.29 -7.11 -9.99
C THR A 233 13.97 -6.38 -10.14
N GLY A 234 13.03 -6.52 -9.19
CA GLY A 234 11.68 -5.99 -9.25
C GLY A 234 10.77 -6.59 -10.34
N SER A 235 11.33 -7.47 -11.17
CA SER A 235 10.55 -8.14 -12.22
C SER A 235 9.63 -9.19 -11.64
N ALA A 236 8.43 -9.33 -12.21
CA ALA A 236 7.55 -10.45 -11.90
C ALA A 236 8.22 -11.78 -12.28
N PRO A 237 8.03 -12.86 -11.49
CA PRO A 237 8.54 -14.20 -11.82
C PRO A 237 8.16 -14.63 -13.24
N SER A 238 9.10 -15.26 -13.97
CA SER A 238 8.85 -15.72 -15.34
C SER A 238 7.64 -16.65 -15.44
N ALA A 239 7.48 -17.55 -14.46
CA ALA A 239 6.33 -18.44 -14.41
C ALA A 239 4.99 -17.71 -14.28
N PHE A 240 4.92 -16.57 -13.58
CA PHE A 240 3.71 -15.76 -13.52
C PHE A 240 3.38 -15.15 -14.89
N LYS A 241 4.42 -14.68 -15.61
CA LYS A 241 4.27 -14.15 -16.97
C LYS A 241 3.78 -15.24 -17.93
N GLU A 242 4.38 -16.43 -17.87
CA GLU A 242 3.98 -17.57 -18.69
C GLU A 242 2.51 -17.97 -18.44
N ILE A 243 2.09 -18.08 -17.17
CA ILE A 243 0.69 -18.35 -16.82
C ILE A 243 -0.23 -17.25 -17.35
N ALA A 244 0.13 -15.98 -17.16
CA ALA A 244 -0.69 -14.86 -17.61
C ALA A 244 -0.89 -14.86 -19.14
N HIS A 245 0.12 -15.26 -19.92
CA HIS A 245 0.08 -15.33 -21.39
C HIS A 245 -0.51 -16.63 -21.92
N SER A 246 -0.81 -17.63 -21.08
CA SER A 246 -1.38 -18.90 -21.51
C SER A 246 -2.88 -18.84 -21.80
N GLY A 247 -3.54 -17.73 -21.50
CA GLY A 247 -4.97 -17.54 -21.70
C GLY A 247 -5.34 -16.77 -22.98
N PRO A 248 -6.64 -16.53 -23.18
CA PRO A 248 -7.14 -15.88 -24.39
C PRO A 248 -7.00 -14.34 -24.38
N PHE A 249 -6.36 -13.78 -23.34
CA PHE A 249 -6.29 -12.34 -23.15
C PHE A 249 -5.08 -11.76 -23.89
N PRO A 250 -5.28 -10.90 -24.90
CA PRO A 250 -4.16 -10.29 -25.61
C PRO A 250 -3.44 -9.28 -24.71
N THR A 251 -2.14 -9.18 -24.87
CA THR A 251 -1.42 -8.03 -24.34
C THR A 251 -1.77 -6.83 -25.20
N THR A 252 -2.59 -5.92 -24.69
CA THR A 252 -2.97 -4.70 -25.40
C THR A 252 -2.10 -3.54 -24.91
N GLY A 253 -1.24 -3.04 -25.79
CA GLY A 253 -0.37 -1.90 -25.48
C GLY A 253 0.51 -2.16 -24.25
N HIS A 254 0.41 -1.32 -23.25
CA HIS A 254 1.19 -1.34 -22.02
C HIS A 254 0.52 -2.11 -20.86
N GLY A 255 -0.54 -2.85 -21.10
CA GLY A 255 -1.31 -3.56 -20.08
C GLY A 255 -0.81 -4.98 -19.80
N HIS A 256 -1.29 -5.55 -18.70
CA HIS A 256 -1.08 -6.96 -18.34
C HIS A 256 -2.19 -7.83 -18.95
N PRO A 257 -1.92 -9.07 -19.44
CA PRO A 257 -2.95 -9.94 -20.03
C PRO A 257 -4.18 -10.11 -19.13
N LEU A 258 -3.98 -10.31 -17.82
CA LEU A 258 -5.08 -10.43 -16.85
C LEU A 258 -5.57 -9.09 -16.31
N GLY A 259 -5.08 -7.98 -16.85
CA GLY A 259 -5.51 -6.63 -16.47
C GLY A 259 -6.88 -6.27 -17.07
N THR A 260 -7.53 -5.29 -16.45
CA THR A 260 -8.88 -4.82 -16.85
C THR A 260 -8.99 -4.50 -18.33
N THR A 261 -8.00 -3.80 -18.90
CA THR A 261 -8.00 -3.39 -20.31
C THR A 261 -8.01 -4.60 -21.25
N SER A 262 -7.17 -5.60 -20.99
CA SER A 262 -7.05 -6.81 -21.82
C SER A 262 -8.32 -7.68 -21.73
N VAL A 263 -8.88 -7.81 -20.54
CA VAL A 263 -10.13 -8.55 -20.32
C VAL A 263 -11.30 -7.89 -21.04
N LEU A 264 -11.44 -6.57 -20.95
CA LEU A 264 -12.49 -5.83 -21.65
C LEU A 264 -12.28 -5.80 -23.17
N ALA A 265 -11.04 -5.82 -23.66
CA ALA A 265 -10.76 -5.98 -25.08
C ALA A 265 -11.24 -7.34 -25.59
N THR A 266 -10.97 -8.41 -24.84
CA THR A 266 -11.48 -9.77 -25.17
C THR A 266 -13.00 -9.83 -25.10
N ALA A 267 -13.62 -9.21 -24.10
CA ALA A 267 -15.09 -9.12 -24.00
C ALA A 267 -15.69 -8.45 -25.25
N ARG A 268 -15.10 -7.34 -25.69
CA ARG A 268 -15.55 -6.63 -26.91
C ARG A 268 -15.37 -7.49 -28.16
N GLN A 269 -14.25 -8.20 -28.31
CA GLN A 269 -14.01 -9.13 -29.42
C GLN A 269 -15.04 -10.26 -29.46
N ARG A 270 -15.57 -10.67 -28.30
CA ARG A 270 -16.64 -11.67 -28.19
C ARG A 270 -18.06 -11.06 -28.30
N GLY A 271 -18.17 -9.78 -28.65
CA GLY A 271 -19.46 -9.09 -28.81
C GLY A 271 -20.19 -8.76 -27.52
N LEU A 272 -19.49 -8.76 -26.37
CA LEU A 272 -20.08 -8.42 -25.09
C LEU A 272 -20.10 -6.89 -24.90
N PRO A 273 -21.24 -6.27 -24.54
CA PRO A 273 -21.38 -4.82 -24.40
C PRO A 273 -20.90 -4.32 -23.01
N ALA A 274 -19.76 -4.80 -22.53
CA ALA A 274 -19.18 -4.39 -21.26
C ALA A 274 -18.09 -3.33 -21.47
N THR A 275 -18.17 -2.23 -20.73
CA THR A 275 -17.19 -1.14 -20.72
C THR A 275 -16.37 -1.07 -19.45
N THR A 276 -16.85 -1.69 -18.39
CA THR A 276 -16.17 -1.85 -17.09
C THR A 276 -16.19 -3.31 -16.64
N ILE A 277 -15.33 -3.67 -15.69
CA ILE A 277 -15.39 -5.01 -15.07
C ILE A 277 -16.72 -5.23 -14.36
N THR A 278 -17.26 -4.19 -13.73
CA THR A 278 -18.58 -4.27 -13.07
C THR A 278 -19.69 -4.60 -14.08
N ASP A 279 -19.67 -4.00 -15.28
CA ASP A 279 -20.62 -4.34 -16.36
C ASP A 279 -20.47 -5.80 -16.77
N LEU A 280 -19.21 -6.27 -16.91
CA LEU A 280 -18.94 -7.65 -17.31
C LEU A 280 -19.41 -8.65 -16.26
N VAL A 281 -19.24 -8.34 -14.97
CA VAL A 281 -19.72 -9.15 -13.84
C VAL A 281 -21.25 -9.21 -13.85
N ALA A 282 -21.91 -8.06 -13.98
CA ALA A 282 -23.39 -8.03 -14.06
C ALA A 282 -23.91 -8.82 -15.26
N LEU A 283 -23.24 -8.69 -16.42
CA LEU A 283 -23.60 -9.43 -17.61
C LEU A 283 -23.45 -10.93 -17.43
N SER A 284 -22.45 -11.39 -16.67
CA SER A 284 -22.18 -12.81 -16.44
C SER A 284 -23.30 -13.55 -15.69
N GLU A 285 -24.21 -12.83 -15.04
CA GLU A 285 -25.36 -13.43 -14.36
C GLU A 285 -26.33 -14.10 -15.38
N HIS A 286 -26.39 -13.57 -16.61
CA HIS A 286 -27.33 -13.99 -17.63
C HIS A 286 -26.70 -14.32 -18.99
N ASN A 287 -25.38 -14.22 -19.11
CA ASN A 287 -24.63 -14.46 -20.33
C ASN A 287 -23.47 -15.43 -20.08
N GLU A 288 -23.56 -16.62 -20.70
CA GLU A 288 -22.59 -17.70 -20.53
C GLU A 288 -21.19 -17.29 -21.02
N THR A 289 -21.08 -16.60 -22.15
CA THR A 289 -19.78 -16.14 -22.69
C THR A 289 -19.09 -15.15 -21.75
N ALA A 290 -19.85 -14.28 -21.07
CA ALA A 290 -19.31 -13.37 -20.08
C ALA A 290 -18.82 -14.13 -18.83
N ARG A 291 -19.57 -15.16 -18.40
CA ARG A 291 -19.20 -16.03 -17.29
C ARG A 291 -17.92 -16.81 -17.60
N GLU A 292 -17.87 -17.48 -18.74
CA GLU A 292 -16.67 -18.21 -19.19
C GLU A 292 -15.41 -17.33 -19.22
N LEU A 293 -15.56 -16.06 -19.65
CA LEU A 293 -14.45 -15.12 -19.70
C LEU A 293 -13.92 -14.77 -18.31
N LEU A 294 -14.81 -14.53 -17.33
CA LEU A 294 -14.43 -14.28 -15.93
C LEU A 294 -13.85 -15.52 -15.26
N ASP A 295 -14.42 -16.70 -15.52
CA ASP A 295 -13.92 -17.98 -14.99
C ASP A 295 -12.52 -18.31 -15.53
N GLU A 296 -12.24 -17.98 -16.80
CA GLU A 296 -10.91 -18.16 -17.38
C GLU A 296 -9.88 -17.24 -16.71
N ARG A 297 -10.25 -15.96 -16.51
CA ARG A 297 -9.42 -15.01 -15.77
C ARG A 297 -9.17 -15.50 -14.34
N ALA A 298 -10.21 -15.93 -13.64
CA ALA A 298 -10.12 -16.44 -12.27
C ALA A 298 -9.21 -17.67 -12.17
N ARG A 299 -9.29 -18.60 -13.14
CA ARG A 299 -8.42 -19.79 -13.23
C ARG A 299 -6.95 -19.41 -13.37
N LEU A 300 -6.61 -18.45 -14.24
CA LEU A 300 -5.23 -18.01 -14.44
C LEU A 300 -4.69 -17.28 -13.22
N LEU A 301 -5.50 -16.41 -12.60
CA LEU A 301 -5.14 -15.75 -11.33
C LEU A 301 -4.94 -16.77 -10.21
N SER A 302 -5.81 -17.79 -10.13
CA SER A 302 -5.67 -18.88 -9.14
C SER A 302 -4.34 -19.62 -9.31
N ARG A 303 -3.95 -19.95 -10.54
CA ARG A 303 -2.66 -20.61 -10.81
C ARG A 303 -1.47 -19.75 -10.38
N ILE A 304 -1.50 -18.45 -10.63
CA ILE A 304 -0.45 -17.52 -10.18
C ILE A 304 -0.41 -17.48 -8.64
N VAL A 305 -1.55 -17.35 -7.98
CA VAL A 305 -1.64 -17.28 -6.52
C VAL A 305 -1.20 -18.60 -5.89
N SER A 306 -1.65 -19.75 -6.41
CA SER A 306 -1.25 -21.07 -5.91
C SER A 306 0.27 -21.25 -6.02
N LEU A 307 0.87 -20.92 -7.17
CA LEU A 307 2.32 -20.98 -7.34
C LEU A 307 3.07 -20.06 -6.36
N ALA A 308 2.55 -18.86 -6.13
CA ALA A 308 3.14 -17.94 -5.15
C ALA A 308 3.03 -18.51 -3.72
N VAL A 309 1.88 -19.05 -3.36
CA VAL A 309 1.65 -19.71 -2.07
C VAL A 309 2.54 -20.94 -1.89
N ASP A 310 2.75 -21.74 -2.94
CA ASP A 310 3.67 -22.90 -2.91
C ASP A 310 5.12 -22.51 -2.63
N VAL A 311 5.55 -21.35 -3.12
CA VAL A 311 6.95 -20.91 -2.98
C VAL A 311 7.24 -20.32 -1.60
N VAL A 312 6.31 -19.57 -1.01
CA VAL A 312 6.56 -18.79 0.22
C VAL A 312 5.84 -19.38 1.44
N ASP A 313 4.81 -20.20 1.23
CA ASP A 313 4.00 -20.81 2.29
C ASP A 313 3.49 -19.76 3.31
N PRO A 314 2.73 -18.72 2.85
CA PRO A 314 2.32 -17.65 3.71
C PRO A 314 1.21 -18.07 4.68
N THR A 315 1.11 -17.38 5.81
CA THR A 315 -0.01 -17.57 6.75
C THR A 315 -1.26 -16.80 6.30
N THR A 316 -1.09 -15.75 5.50
CA THR A 316 -2.17 -14.85 5.04
C THR A 316 -2.02 -14.51 3.57
N VAL A 317 -3.14 -14.45 2.85
CA VAL A 317 -3.22 -13.90 1.50
C VAL A 317 -4.20 -12.73 1.50
N VAL A 318 -3.74 -11.56 1.04
CA VAL A 318 -4.55 -10.35 0.92
C VAL A 318 -4.79 -10.02 -0.54
N PHE A 319 -6.05 -9.91 -0.94
CA PHE A 319 -6.46 -9.53 -2.28
C PHE A 319 -6.85 -8.06 -2.34
N ALA A 320 -6.30 -7.32 -3.29
CA ALA A 320 -6.57 -5.91 -3.51
C ALA A 320 -6.76 -5.56 -4.99
N GLY A 321 -7.47 -4.48 -5.25
CA GLY A 321 -7.73 -3.97 -6.59
C GLY A 321 -9.08 -4.35 -7.16
N GLU A 322 -9.43 -3.67 -8.25
CA GLU A 322 -10.76 -3.73 -8.87
C GLU A 322 -11.20 -5.15 -9.23
N THR A 323 -10.28 -6.00 -9.70
CA THR A 323 -10.57 -7.40 -10.02
C THR A 323 -11.25 -8.14 -8.87
N PHE A 324 -10.77 -7.92 -7.65
CA PHE A 324 -11.24 -8.65 -6.47
C PHE A 324 -12.37 -7.93 -5.74
N THR A 325 -12.52 -6.61 -5.95
CA THR A 325 -13.64 -5.85 -5.37
C THR A 325 -14.88 -5.89 -6.24
N ALA A 326 -14.74 -5.85 -7.55
CA ALA A 326 -15.86 -5.94 -8.49
C ALA A 326 -16.36 -7.39 -8.67
N ASP A 327 -15.45 -8.38 -8.64
CA ASP A 327 -15.78 -9.80 -8.81
C ASP A 327 -15.43 -10.63 -7.55
N ALA A 328 -16.39 -10.73 -6.65
CA ALA A 328 -16.26 -11.58 -5.47
C ALA A 328 -16.18 -13.09 -5.80
N GLY A 329 -16.62 -13.49 -7.00
CA GLY A 329 -16.52 -14.85 -7.51
C GLY A 329 -15.09 -15.29 -7.70
N THR A 330 -14.25 -14.43 -8.27
CA THR A 330 -12.81 -14.67 -8.43
C THR A 330 -12.13 -14.97 -7.09
N VAL A 331 -12.40 -14.18 -6.03
CA VAL A 331 -11.80 -14.43 -4.72
C VAL A 331 -12.26 -15.77 -4.14
N ARG A 332 -13.54 -16.09 -4.23
CA ARG A 332 -14.08 -17.38 -3.76
C ARG A 332 -13.44 -18.54 -4.51
N PHE A 333 -13.36 -18.46 -5.84
CA PHE A 333 -12.75 -19.50 -6.66
C PHE A 333 -11.29 -19.77 -6.25
N ILE A 334 -10.48 -18.73 -6.06
CA ILE A 334 -9.09 -18.87 -5.62
C ILE A 334 -9.03 -19.44 -4.20
N ALA A 335 -9.86 -18.94 -3.29
CA ALA A 335 -9.90 -19.38 -1.90
C ALA A 335 -10.27 -20.85 -1.77
N ASP A 336 -11.23 -21.33 -2.55
CA ASP A 336 -11.67 -22.72 -2.54
C ASP A 336 -10.58 -23.65 -3.10
N GLY A 337 -9.85 -23.21 -4.13
CA GLY A 337 -8.67 -23.91 -4.65
C GLY A 337 -7.58 -24.07 -3.57
N LEU A 338 -7.22 -22.99 -2.90
CA LEU A 338 -6.19 -23.01 -1.84
C LEU A 338 -6.59 -23.87 -0.64
N ARG A 339 -7.87 -23.89 -0.24
CA ARG A 339 -8.37 -24.74 0.85
C ARG A 339 -8.44 -26.20 0.46
N GLY A 340 -8.76 -26.49 -0.80
CA GLY A 340 -8.78 -27.85 -1.33
C GLY A 340 -7.45 -28.57 -1.20
N ASP A 341 -6.34 -27.83 -1.17
CA ASP A 341 -4.98 -28.34 -0.94
C ASP A 341 -4.65 -28.59 0.54
N GLY A 342 -5.64 -28.46 1.45
CA GLY A 342 -5.47 -28.69 2.88
C GLY A 342 -4.75 -27.60 3.66
N ARG A 343 -4.54 -26.42 3.07
CA ARG A 343 -3.81 -25.30 3.67
C ARG A 343 -4.68 -24.52 4.66
N GLN A 344 -4.11 -24.17 5.79
CA GLN A 344 -4.72 -23.27 6.78
C GLN A 344 -4.26 -21.83 6.51
N LEU A 345 -4.93 -21.16 5.58
CA LEU A 345 -4.62 -19.79 5.18
C LEU A 345 -5.71 -18.82 5.63
N SER A 346 -5.31 -17.68 6.18
CA SER A 346 -6.19 -16.52 6.34
C SER A 346 -6.32 -15.82 4.99
N ILE A 347 -7.54 -15.69 4.47
CA ILE A 347 -7.81 -15.00 3.21
C ILE A 347 -8.57 -13.72 3.48
N GLN A 348 -8.01 -12.60 3.07
CA GLN A 348 -8.53 -11.27 3.35
C GLN A 348 -8.66 -10.46 2.06
N ARG A 349 -9.52 -9.45 2.08
CA ARG A 349 -9.56 -8.40 1.06
C ARG A 349 -9.07 -7.09 1.67
N ALA A 350 -8.25 -6.38 0.93
CA ALA A 350 -7.86 -5.03 1.33
C ALA A 350 -9.09 -4.13 1.37
N GLY A 351 -9.16 -3.29 2.39
CA GLY A 351 -10.24 -2.32 2.53
C GLY A 351 -10.19 -1.22 1.47
N ASP A 352 -11.26 -0.44 1.40
CA ASP A 352 -11.38 0.71 0.49
C ASP A 352 -10.25 1.73 0.68
N GLY A 353 -9.98 2.52 -0.36
CA GLY A 353 -8.97 3.58 -0.31
C GLY A 353 -7.52 3.10 -0.29
N ILE A 354 -7.24 1.84 -0.69
CA ILE A 354 -5.89 1.26 -0.65
C ILE A 354 -4.86 2.09 -1.42
N LEU A 355 -5.24 2.73 -2.54
CA LEU A 355 -4.34 3.60 -3.31
C LEU A 355 -3.94 4.85 -2.52
N SER A 356 -4.90 5.47 -1.83
CA SER A 356 -4.64 6.61 -0.94
C SER A 356 -3.78 6.22 0.26
N ARG A 357 -4.01 5.03 0.85
CA ARG A 357 -3.18 4.51 1.94
C ARG A 357 -1.76 4.21 1.48
N ALA A 358 -1.58 3.61 0.31
CA ALA A 358 -0.27 3.38 -0.28
C ALA A 358 0.51 4.69 -0.52
N ALA A 359 -0.17 5.71 -1.05
CA ALA A 359 0.41 7.04 -1.20
C ALA A 359 0.79 7.68 0.15
N ALA A 360 -0.10 7.59 1.13
CA ALA A 360 0.10 8.16 2.47
C ALA A 360 1.27 7.49 3.22
N VAL A 361 1.34 6.14 3.24
CA VAL A 361 2.42 5.43 3.92
C VAL A 361 3.78 5.72 3.28
N THR A 362 3.82 5.90 1.95
CA THR A 362 5.05 6.28 1.26
C THR A 362 5.48 7.70 1.66
N ALA A 363 4.54 8.65 1.76
CA ALA A 363 4.83 10.02 2.15
C ALA A 363 5.26 10.15 3.61
N LEU A 364 4.66 9.36 4.52
CA LEU A 364 4.94 9.38 5.95
C LEU A 364 6.04 8.41 6.37
N HIS A 365 6.60 7.64 5.44
CA HIS A 365 7.57 6.58 5.73
C HIS A 365 8.70 7.04 6.64
N ARG A 366 9.35 8.16 6.33
CA ARG A 366 10.46 8.69 7.13
C ARG A 366 10.01 9.14 8.52
N LEU A 367 8.90 9.86 8.60
CA LEU A 367 8.36 10.34 9.89
C LEU A 367 8.01 9.17 10.80
N TRP A 368 7.44 8.11 10.28
CA TRP A 368 7.05 6.97 11.10
C TRP A 368 8.20 6.03 11.47
N GLN A 369 9.28 6.01 10.67
CA GLN A 369 10.49 5.23 10.98
C GLN A 369 11.44 5.96 11.93
N ASP A 370 11.56 7.29 11.79
CA ASP A 370 12.38 8.14 12.66
C ASP A 370 11.66 9.48 12.90
N PRO A 371 10.69 9.50 13.84
CA PRO A 371 9.86 10.67 14.08
C PRO A 371 10.66 11.89 14.55
N LEU A 372 11.61 11.68 15.45
CA LEU A 372 12.37 12.80 16.03
C LEU A 372 13.46 13.30 15.10
N GLY A 373 14.18 12.40 14.41
CA GLY A 373 15.20 12.77 13.44
C GLY A 373 14.59 13.46 12.21
N THR A 374 13.42 13.02 11.77
CA THR A 374 12.71 13.66 10.65
C THR A 374 12.33 15.10 11.00
N LEU A 375 11.75 15.34 12.18
CA LEU A 375 11.33 16.69 12.60
C LEU A 375 12.54 17.60 12.89
N ALA A 376 13.63 17.07 13.45
CA ALA A 376 14.85 17.83 13.69
C ALA A 376 15.57 18.27 12.39
N GLY A 377 15.33 17.58 11.28
CA GLY A 377 15.90 17.90 9.98
C GLY A 377 15.02 18.80 9.10
N LEU A 378 13.88 19.25 9.60
CA LEU A 378 13.04 20.24 8.90
C LEU A 378 13.68 21.64 9.02
N PRO A 379 13.61 22.48 7.94
CA PRO A 379 14.16 23.82 7.94
C PRO A 379 13.44 24.80 8.88
#